data_507e6e5000fb7c2e8d6921e69a92e9d0
#
_entry.id   507e6e5000fb7c2e8d6921e69a92e9d0
#
_cell.length_a   1.000
_cell.length_b   1.000
_cell.length_c   1.000
_cell.angle_alpha   90.00
_cell.angle_beta   90.00
_cell.angle_gamma   90.00
#
_symmetry.space_group_name_H-M   'P 1'
#
loop_
_entity.id
_entity.type
_entity.pdbx_description
1 polymer ?
#
loop_
_entity_poly.entity_id
_entity_poly.type
_entity_poly.pdbx_seq_one_letter_code
_entity_poly.pdbx_strand_id
1 'polypeptide(L)'
;TLIRLSTLLRQQLIKKGRIATSFIDSIPLKYNNNTSYNTTRRHVNVLVNFLHQRDFPVKLSSLKTRKQEEVLHSPINDVKGLLLKLKNYNRNLYLCCLLTYGCLLRPHQEIRLLKWKDFSNDLCYINLTGSKVKSKRNRIVPVPLYIRETLTKGVSNHNIFSNALKPYSNDYFK
;
A
#
# COMPACT_ATOMS: atom_id res chain seq x y z
N THR A 1 4.63 -12.15 3.54
CA THR A 1 6.11 -12.29 3.35
C THR A 1 6.72 -13.15 4.44
N LEU A 2 6.47 -12.89 5.74
CA LEU A 2 7.01 -13.69 6.85
C LEU A 2 6.58 -15.17 6.77
N ILE A 3 5.32 -15.45 6.44
CA ILE A 3 4.81 -16.83 6.25
C ILE A 3 5.62 -17.57 5.18
N ARG A 4 5.87 -16.95 4.03
CA ARG A 4 6.68 -17.54 2.95
C ARG A 4 8.11 -17.82 3.41
N LEU A 5 8.71 -16.92 4.15
CA LEU A 5 10.08 -17.08 4.67
C LEU A 5 10.14 -18.17 5.74
N SER A 6 9.17 -18.23 6.64
CA SER A 6 9.10 -19.31 7.64
C SER A 6 8.94 -20.69 7.00
N THR A 7 8.11 -20.80 5.96
CA THR A 7 7.97 -22.04 5.17
C THR A 7 9.31 -22.44 4.53
N LEU A 8 10.05 -21.50 3.97
CA LEU A 8 11.38 -21.72 3.38
C LEU A 8 12.39 -22.23 4.41
N LEU A 9 12.45 -21.59 5.58
CA LEU A 9 13.34 -22.02 6.67
C LEU A 9 12.97 -23.41 7.19
N ARG A 10 11.67 -23.69 7.35
CA ARG A 10 11.16 -25.01 7.75
C ARG A 10 11.54 -26.09 6.74
N GLN A 11 11.35 -25.85 5.45
CA GLN A 11 11.73 -26.79 4.39
C GLN A 11 13.24 -27.08 4.39
N GLN A 12 14.06 -26.05 4.62
CA GLN A 12 15.52 -26.23 4.74
C GLN A 12 15.88 -27.08 5.95
N LEU A 13 15.24 -26.84 7.10
CA LEU A 13 15.46 -27.62 8.32
C LEU A 13 15.10 -29.10 8.09
N ILE A 14 13.94 -29.39 7.51
CA ILE A 14 13.51 -30.75 7.20
C ILE A 14 14.50 -31.44 6.25
N LYS A 15 14.95 -30.73 5.21
CA LYS A 15 15.82 -31.29 4.17
C LYS A 15 17.26 -31.53 4.62
N LYS A 16 17.80 -30.63 5.46
CA LYS A 16 19.23 -30.61 5.81
C LYS A 16 19.51 -30.83 7.32
N GLY A 17 18.48 -30.96 8.16
CA GLY A 17 18.62 -31.07 9.61
C GLY A 17 19.13 -29.79 10.31
N ARG A 18 19.52 -28.76 9.54
CA ARG A 18 20.06 -27.48 10.05
C ARG A 18 19.78 -26.32 9.10
N ILE A 19 19.81 -25.11 9.64
CA ILE A 19 19.72 -23.87 8.89
C ILE A 19 21.10 -23.19 8.94
N ALA A 20 21.87 -23.32 7.86
CA ALA A 20 23.19 -22.71 7.75
C ALA A 20 23.08 -21.20 7.47
N THR A 21 24.04 -20.39 7.97
CA THR A 21 24.11 -18.94 7.70
C THR A 21 24.19 -18.64 6.22
N SER A 22 24.91 -19.43 5.43
CA SER A 22 24.98 -19.31 3.98
C SER A 22 23.61 -19.42 3.29
N PHE A 23 22.73 -20.29 3.78
CA PHE A 23 21.36 -20.38 3.29
C PHE A 23 20.55 -19.12 3.66
N ILE A 24 20.66 -18.65 4.90
CA ILE A 24 20.04 -17.40 5.37
C ILE A 24 20.45 -16.23 4.48
N ASP A 25 21.73 -16.08 4.21
CA ASP A 25 22.30 -15.01 3.40
C ASP A 25 21.89 -15.13 1.92
N SER A 26 21.71 -16.34 1.40
CA SER A 26 21.27 -16.55 0.02
C SER A 26 19.85 -16.01 -0.28
N ILE A 27 19.00 -15.88 0.75
CA ILE A 27 17.60 -15.45 0.56
C ILE A 27 17.50 -13.98 0.12
N PRO A 28 18.10 -13.00 0.81
CA PRO A 28 18.08 -11.61 0.36
C PRO A 28 18.94 -11.37 -0.89
N LEU A 29 20.01 -12.14 -1.09
CA LEU A 29 20.89 -12.02 -2.27
C LEU A 29 20.20 -12.32 -3.60
N LYS A 30 19.05 -12.95 -3.61
CA LYS A 30 18.21 -13.15 -4.82
C LYS A 30 17.65 -11.85 -5.40
N TYR A 31 17.68 -10.75 -4.64
CA TYR A 31 17.12 -9.48 -5.05
C TYR A 31 18.20 -8.50 -5.48
N ASN A 32 18.13 -8.02 -6.71
CA ASN A 32 19.00 -6.96 -7.23
C ASN A 32 18.60 -5.59 -6.70
N ASN A 33 17.29 -5.36 -6.48
CA ASN A 33 16.77 -4.11 -5.93
C ASN A 33 17.11 -3.98 -4.45
N ASN A 34 17.76 -2.85 -4.07
CA ASN A 34 18.24 -2.60 -2.71
C ASN A 34 17.11 -2.54 -1.67
N THR A 35 15.93 -2.03 -2.03
CA THR A 35 14.75 -2.00 -1.13
C THR A 35 14.26 -3.40 -0.82
N SER A 36 14.12 -4.25 -1.84
CA SER A 36 13.68 -5.64 -1.69
C SER A 36 14.70 -6.48 -0.93
N TYR A 37 15.99 -6.28 -1.24
CA TYR A 37 17.10 -6.89 -0.52
C TYR A 37 17.06 -6.53 0.97
N ASN A 38 17.04 -5.24 1.32
CA ASN A 38 17.05 -4.77 2.70
C ASN A 38 15.80 -5.21 3.48
N THR A 39 14.64 -5.18 2.82
CA THR A 39 13.37 -5.62 3.42
C THR A 39 13.39 -7.12 3.71
N THR A 40 13.86 -7.93 2.75
CA THR A 40 13.94 -9.37 2.91
C THR A 40 14.96 -9.75 3.99
N ARG A 41 16.14 -9.13 3.99
CA ARG A 41 17.16 -9.30 5.04
C ARG A 41 16.60 -9.02 6.43
N ARG A 42 15.88 -7.89 6.60
CA ARG A 42 15.24 -7.55 7.87
C ARG A 42 14.23 -8.61 8.31
N HIS A 43 13.36 -9.08 7.40
CA HIS A 43 12.36 -10.09 7.72
C HIS A 43 13.00 -11.45 8.07
N VAL A 44 14.06 -11.85 7.37
CA VAL A 44 14.81 -13.07 7.69
C VAL A 44 15.43 -12.95 9.07
N ASN A 45 16.07 -11.83 9.40
CA ASN A 45 16.68 -11.62 10.72
C ASN A 45 15.64 -11.61 11.86
N VAL A 46 14.43 -11.10 11.63
CA VAL A 46 13.32 -11.21 12.62
C VAL A 46 12.98 -12.67 12.93
N LEU A 47 12.87 -13.53 11.89
CA LEU A 47 12.59 -14.94 12.07
C LEU A 47 13.76 -15.69 12.72
N VAL A 48 14.99 -15.38 12.30
CA VAL A 48 16.19 -16.02 12.87
C VAL A 48 16.38 -15.63 14.34
N ASN A 49 16.14 -14.36 14.69
CA ASN A 49 16.14 -13.92 16.10
C ASN A 49 15.09 -14.65 16.92
N PHE A 50 13.89 -14.81 16.38
CA PHE A 50 12.82 -15.56 17.05
C PHE A 50 13.21 -17.02 17.32
N LEU A 51 13.92 -17.66 16.37
CA LEU A 51 14.42 -19.03 16.54
C LEU A 51 15.57 -19.07 17.56
N HIS A 52 16.50 -18.14 17.47
CA HIS A 52 17.63 -18.03 18.39
C HIS A 52 17.20 -17.83 19.85
N GLN A 53 16.18 -17.02 20.11
CA GLN A 53 15.57 -16.84 21.44
C GLN A 53 14.90 -18.09 21.99
N ARG A 54 14.78 -19.15 21.20
CA ARG A 54 14.22 -20.47 21.57
C ARG A 54 15.26 -21.58 21.49
N ASP A 55 16.53 -21.20 21.65
CA ASP A 55 17.68 -22.11 21.69
C ASP A 55 17.92 -22.92 20.40
N PHE A 56 17.30 -22.49 19.26
CA PHE A 56 17.68 -23.07 17.99
C PHE A 56 19.05 -22.60 17.55
N PRO A 57 19.97 -23.50 17.10
CA PRO A 57 21.34 -23.15 16.73
C PRO A 57 21.41 -22.46 15.36
N VAL A 58 20.85 -21.26 15.26
CA VAL A 58 20.84 -20.42 14.06
C VAL A 58 21.58 -19.12 14.33
N LYS A 59 22.31 -18.63 13.32
CA LYS A 59 23.01 -17.33 13.39
C LYS A 59 22.34 -16.30 12.51
N LEU A 60 22.34 -15.05 12.94
CA LEU A 60 21.87 -13.93 12.13
C LEU A 60 22.66 -13.80 10.82
N SER A 61 22.02 -13.21 9.82
CA SER A 61 22.69 -12.86 8.57
C SER A 61 23.85 -11.88 8.83
N SER A 62 25.01 -12.19 8.27
CA SER A 62 26.21 -11.34 8.29
C SER A 62 26.14 -10.20 7.25
N LEU A 63 25.18 -10.25 6.33
CA LEU A 63 25.03 -9.28 5.25
C LEU A 63 24.78 -7.87 5.80
N LYS A 64 25.43 -6.88 5.21
CA LYS A 64 25.21 -5.46 5.50
C LYS A 64 24.00 -4.95 4.72
N THR A 65 23.39 -3.87 5.20
CA THR A 65 22.37 -3.14 4.44
C THR A 65 22.99 -2.50 3.21
N ARG A 66 22.27 -2.53 2.07
CA ARG A 66 22.66 -1.80 0.87
C ARG A 66 22.11 -0.38 0.95
N LYS A 67 22.92 0.61 0.52
CA LYS A 67 22.47 2.00 0.39
C LYS A 67 21.36 2.04 -0.68
N GLN A 68 20.24 2.67 -0.34
CA GLN A 68 19.20 2.93 -1.32
C GLN A 68 19.61 4.09 -2.21
N GLU A 69 19.41 3.94 -3.51
CA GLU A 69 19.54 5.05 -4.43
C GLU A 69 18.36 6.01 -4.23
N GLU A 70 18.64 7.28 -4.16
CA GLU A 70 17.63 8.32 -4.14
C GLU A 70 17.03 8.45 -5.54
N VAL A 71 15.81 7.96 -5.71
CA VAL A 71 15.06 8.14 -6.95
C VAL A 71 14.20 9.38 -6.80
N LEU A 72 14.69 10.49 -7.32
CA LEU A 72 13.91 11.72 -7.45
C LEU A 72 13.01 11.59 -8.67
N HIS A 73 11.71 11.51 -8.44
CA HIS A 73 10.74 11.59 -9.52
C HIS A 73 10.60 13.03 -9.97
N SER A 74 10.69 13.26 -11.28
CA SER A 74 10.42 14.59 -11.84
C SER A 74 8.97 14.99 -11.55
N PRO A 75 8.71 16.25 -11.14
CA PRO A 75 7.37 16.74 -10.93
C PRO A 75 6.59 16.74 -12.24
N ILE A 76 5.27 16.56 -12.15
CA ILE A 76 4.40 16.69 -13.31
C ILE A 76 4.23 18.18 -13.58
N ASN A 77 4.81 18.68 -14.68
CA ASN A 77 4.80 20.11 -15.01
C ASN A 77 3.40 20.62 -15.38
N ASP A 78 2.62 19.81 -16.12
CA ASP A 78 1.27 20.17 -16.54
C ASP A 78 0.22 19.26 -15.90
N VAL A 79 -0.07 19.51 -14.64
CA VAL A 79 -1.12 18.78 -13.89
C VAL A 79 -2.50 19.04 -14.49
N LYS A 80 -2.79 20.28 -14.94
CA LYS A 80 -4.10 20.63 -15.52
C LYS A 80 -4.36 19.89 -16.82
N GLY A 81 -3.41 19.89 -17.73
CA GLY A 81 -3.52 19.15 -18.99
C GLY A 81 -3.61 17.66 -18.78
N LEU A 82 -2.87 17.08 -17.82
CA LEU A 82 -3.00 15.69 -17.45
C LEU A 82 -4.40 15.35 -16.94
N LEU A 83 -4.94 16.16 -16.01
CA LEU A 83 -6.29 15.95 -15.47
C LEU A 83 -7.37 16.06 -16.55
N LEU A 84 -7.22 16.98 -17.51
CA LEU A 84 -8.15 17.09 -18.65
C LEU A 84 -8.12 15.83 -19.52
N LYS A 85 -6.94 15.32 -19.84
CA LYS A 85 -6.79 14.04 -20.57
C LYS A 85 -7.44 12.88 -19.82
N LEU A 86 -7.23 12.80 -18.51
CA LEU A 86 -7.85 11.76 -17.66
C LEU A 86 -9.37 11.87 -17.62
N LYS A 87 -9.91 13.08 -17.55
CA LYS A 87 -11.36 13.33 -17.59
C LYS A 87 -12.01 12.77 -18.85
N ASN A 88 -11.34 12.96 -20.00
CA ASN A 88 -11.81 12.48 -21.30
C ASN A 88 -11.62 10.97 -21.48
N TYR A 89 -10.62 10.38 -20.80
CA TYR A 89 -10.31 8.95 -20.89
C TYR A 89 -11.19 8.10 -19.98
N ASN A 90 -11.28 8.45 -18.68
CA ASN A 90 -12.05 7.68 -17.72
C ASN A 90 -12.44 8.55 -16.52
N ARG A 91 -13.75 8.76 -16.34
CA ARG A 91 -14.31 9.60 -15.26
C ARG A 91 -13.91 9.11 -13.85
N ASN A 92 -13.89 7.80 -13.63
CA ASN A 92 -13.55 7.24 -12.31
C ASN A 92 -12.06 7.44 -11.99
N LEU A 93 -11.20 7.25 -12.98
CA LEU A 93 -9.77 7.52 -12.83
C LEU A 93 -9.51 9.01 -12.58
N TYR A 94 -10.18 9.89 -13.32
CA TYR A 94 -10.13 11.33 -13.10
C TYR A 94 -10.53 11.70 -11.66
N LEU A 95 -11.68 11.21 -11.18
CA LEU A 95 -12.14 11.46 -9.81
C LEU A 95 -11.15 10.89 -8.76
N CYS A 96 -10.60 9.69 -9.01
CA CYS A 96 -9.57 9.11 -8.15
C CYS A 96 -8.34 10.02 -8.06
N CYS A 97 -7.86 10.55 -9.19
CA CYS A 97 -6.73 11.48 -9.23
C CYS A 97 -7.04 12.79 -8.51
N LEU A 98 -8.23 13.36 -8.68
CA LEU A 98 -8.67 14.56 -7.96
C LEU A 98 -8.67 14.35 -6.44
N LEU A 99 -9.23 13.23 -5.96
CA LEU A 99 -9.26 12.90 -4.54
C LEU A 99 -7.86 12.59 -3.98
N THR A 100 -7.00 11.97 -4.80
CA THR A 100 -5.59 11.75 -4.41
C THR A 100 -4.84 13.07 -4.27
N TYR A 101 -4.97 13.94 -5.25
CA TYR A 101 -4.25 15.22 -5.31
C TYR A 101 -4.81 16.24 -4.32
N GLY A 102 -6.13 16.44 -4.30
CA GLY A 102 -6.76 17.52 -3.52
C GLY A 102 -7.12 17.13 -2.09
N CYS A 103 -7.34 15.83 -1.81
CA CYS A 103 -7.69 15.34 -0.49
C CYS A 103 -6.59 14.47 0.15
N LEU A 104 -5.48 14.24 -0.55
CA LEU A 104 -4.36 13.40 -0.10
C LEU A 104 -4.79 11.99 0.35
N LEU A 105 -5.78 11.43 -0.34
CA LEU A 105 -6.31 10.10 -0.06
C LEU A 105 -5.56 9.02 -0.86
N ARG A 106 -5.53 7.82 -0.31
CA ARG A 106 -4.88 6.66 -0.95
C ARG A 106 -5.85 5.93 -1.88
N PRO A 107 -5.47 5.70 -3.17
CA PRO A 107 -6.38 5.13 -4.17
C PRO A 107 -7.00 3.79 -3.76
N HIS A 108 -6.18 2.82 -3.31
CA HIS A 108 -6.64 1.44 -3.13
C HIS A 108 -7.42 1.17 -1.85
N GLN A 109 -7.13 1.88 -0.76
CA GLN A 109 -7.76 1.62 0.54
C GLN A 109 -8.78 2.68 0.93
N GLU A 110 -8.45 3.96 0.71
CA GLU A 110 -9.30 5.06 1.16
C GLU A 110 -10.29 5.42 0.05
N ILE A 111 -9.82 5.82 -1.14
CA ILE A 111 -10.66 6.30 -2.24
C ILE A 111 -11.59 5.21 -2.77
N ARG A 112 -11.05 4.05 -3.12
CA ARG A 112 -11.83 2.94 -3.69
C ARG A 112 -13.01 2.49 -2.81
N LEU A 113 -12.87 2.61 -1.49
CA LEU A 113 -13.87 2.19 -0.52
C LEU A 113 -14.84 3.30 -0.09
N LEU A 114 -14.72 4.52 -0.64
CA LEU A 114 -15.60 5.63 -0.32
C LEU A 114 -17.05 5.32 -0.70
N LYS A 115 -17.95 5.66 0.21
CA LYS A 115 -19.40 5.63 0.02
C LYS A 115 -19.95 7.03 0.19
N TRP A 116 -21.12 7.30 -0.37
CA TRP A 116 -21.74 8.62 -0.23
C TRP A 116 -22.02 9.02 1.22
N LYS A 117 -22.25 8.06 2.11
CA LYS A 117 -22.40 8.32 3.55
C LYS A 117 -21.11 8.79 4.25
N ASP A 118 -19.96 8.59 3.64
CA ASP A 118 -18.69 9.07 4.19
C ASP A 118 -18.51 10.58 3.97
N PHE A 119 -19.30 11.18 3.07
CA PHE A 119 -19.32 12.62 2.83
C PHE A 119 -20.32 13.31 3.76
N SER A 120 -19.99 14.55 4.13
CA SER A 120 -20.97 15.46 4.75
C SER A 120 -22.13 15.78 3.80
N ASN A 121 -23.23 16.30 4.33
CA ASN A 121 -24.41 16.60 3.50
C ASN A 121 -24.13 17.61 2.40
N ASP A 122 -23.28 18.57 2.66
CA ASP A 122 -22.83 19.63 1.77
C ASP A 122 -21.61 19.26 0.92
N LEU A 123 -21.13 18.00 1.02
CA LEU A 123 -19.91 17.47 0.36
C LEU A 123 -18.62 18.22 0.76
N CYS A 124 -18.63 19.04 1.82
CA CYS A 124 -17.46 19.79 2.25
C CYS A 124 -16.38 18.93 2.92
N TYR A 125 -16.76 17.79 3.46
CA TYR A 125 -15.86 16.93 4.23
C TYR A 125 -16.08 15.45 3.92
N ILE A 126 -15.00 14.66 4.03
CA ILE A 126 -15.02 13.20 4.03
C ILE A 126 -14.65 12.70 5.42
N ASN A 127 -15.52 11.92 6.03
CA ASN A 127 -15.33 11.29 7.34
C ASN A 127 -14.77 9.86 7.13
N LEU A 128 -13.48 9.67 7.40
CA LEU A 128 -12.83 8.38 7.29
C LEU A 128 -12.71 7.72 8.65
N THR A 129 -13.36 6.57 8.82
CA THR A 129 -13.19 5.75 10.02
C THR A 129 -11.83 5.06 10.04
N GLY A 130 -11.28 4.81 11.22
CA GLY A 130 -9.98 4.15 11.38
C GLY A 130 -9.88 2.79 10.69
N SER A 131 -11.00 2.08 10.48
CA SER A 131 -11.04 0.82 9.73
C SER A 131 -10.64 0.98 8.25
N LYS A 132 -10.87 2.16 7.66
CA LYS A 132 -10.55 2.49 6.27
C LYS A 132 -9.16 3.10 6.09
N VAL A 133 -8.50 3.51 7.17
CA VAL A 133 -7.24 4.27 7.13
C VAL A 133 -6.08 3.41 7.64
N LYS A 134 -4.92 3.50 7.01
CA LYS A 134 -3.72 2.73 7.42
C LYS A 134 -3.29 3.04 8.86
N SER A 135 -3.46 4.27 9.32
CA SER A 135 -3.13 4.70 10.69
C SER A 135 -4.11 4.20 11.76
N LYS A 136 -5.25 3.58 11.35
CA LYS A 136 -6.35 3.16 12.20
C LYS A 136 -6.95 4.28 13.08
N ARG A 137 -6.73 5.54 12.71
CA ARG A 137 -7.31 6.72 13.39
C ARG A 137 -8.38 7.35 12.52
N ASN A 138 -9.47 7.81 13.13
CA ASN A 138 -10.49 8.58 12.42
C ASN A 138 -9.88 9.87 11.87
N ARG A 139 -10.31 10.25 10.66
CA ARG A 139 -9.82 11.45 9.98
C ARG A 139 -10.95 12.15 9.25
N ILE A 140 -11.06 13.46 9.44
CA ILE A 140 -11.94 14.33 8.68
C ILE A 140 -11.06 15.04 7.64
N VAL A 141 -11.47 14.95 6.38
CA VAL A 141 -10.71 15.48 5.24
C VAL A 141 -11.55 16.52 4.52
N PRO A 142 -11.10 17.77 4.39
CA PRO A 142 -11.81 18.77 3.61
C PRO A 142 -11.78 18.42 2.12
N VAL A 143 -12.89 18.71 1.45
CA VAL A 143 -13.05 18.50 0.00
C VAL A 143 -13.01 19.87 -0.70
N PRO A 144 -11.97 20.16 -1.49
CA PRO A 144 -11.88 21.41 -2.25
C PRO A 144 -13.08 21.64 -3.18
N LEU A 145 -13.43 22.91 -3.43
CA LEU A 145 -14.59 23.29 -4.23
C LEU A 145 -14.58 22.66 -5.63
N TYR A 146 -13.44 22.70 -6.31
CA TYR A 146 -13.29 22.13 -7.67
C TYR A 146 -13.53 20.59 -7.72
N ILE A 147 -13.39 19.89 -6.59
CA ILE A 147 -13.76 18.47 -6.50
C ILE A 147 -15.25 18.34 -6.23
N ARG A 148 -15.81 19.14 -5.31
CA ARG A 148 -17.25 19.12 -4.99
C ARG A 148 -18.10 19.32 -6.22
N GLU A 149 -17.73 20.24 -7.10
CA GLU A 149 -18.41 20.51 -8.37
C GLU A 149 -18.44 19.33 -9.35
N THR A 150 -17.53 18.38 -9.19
CA THR A 150 -17.48 17.15 -10.00
C THR A 150 -18.30 16.00 -9.41
N LEU A 151 -18.74 16.14 -8.14
CA LEU A 151 -19.44 15.10 -7.41
C LEU A 151 -20.95 15.24 -7.62
N THR A 152 -21.60 14.12 -7.94
CA THR A 152 -23.06 14.01 -7.95
C THR A 152 -23.45 13.00 -6.87
N LYS A 153 -24.08 13.49 -5.80
CA LYS A 153 -24.44 12.66 -4.64
C LYS A 153 -25.41 11.54 -5.06
N GLY A 154 -25.04 10.32 -4.72
CA GLY A 154 -25.85 9.12 -4.95
C GLY A 154 -26.44 8.56 -3.66
N VAL A 155 -26.90 7.29 -3.72
CA VAL A 155 -27.47 6.59 -2.57
C VAL A 155 -26.44 6.43 -1.46
N SER A 156 -26.81 6.77 -0.23
CA SER A 156 -25.93 6.89 0.95
C SER A 156 -24.97 5.70 1.14
N ASN A 157 -25.44 4.46 1.04
CA ASN A 157 -24.63 3.26 1.24
C ASN A 157 -23.88 2.80 -0.01
N HIS A 158 -24.10 3.42 -1.18
CA HIS A 158 -23.44 3.05 -2.41
C HIS A 158 -22.02 3.63 -2.48
N ASN A 159 -21.14 2.88 -3.12
CA ASN A 159 -19.79 3.32 -3.43
C ASN A 159 -19.83 4.40 -4.52
N ILE A 160 -18.98 5.42 -4.41
CA ILE A 160 -18.99 6.60 -5.29
C ILE A 160 -18.58 6.29 -6.74
N PHE A 161 -17.89 5.18 -6.99
CA PHE A 161 -17.40 4.77 -8.31
C PHE A 161 -18.28 3.73 -8.97
N SER A 162 -18.69 2.70 -8.24
CA SER A 162 -19.50 1.62 -8.78
C SER A 162 -21.01 1.90 -8.76
N ASN A 163 -21.45 2.94 -8.04
CA ASN A 163 -22.85 3.24 -7.74
C ASN A 163 -23.63 2.04 -7.16
N ALA A 164 -22.94 1.10 -6.51
CA ALA A 164 -23.48 -0.12 -5.92
C ALA A 164 -22.99 -0.28 -4.48
N LEU A 165 -23.56 -1.24 -3.74
CA LEU A 165 -23.12 -1.57 -2.37
C LEU A 165 -21.67 -2.07 -2.33
N LYS A 166 -21.21 -2.78 -3.36
CA LYS A 166 -19.86 -3.34 -3.47
C LYS A 166 -18.94 -2.40 -4.26
N PRO A 167 -17.73 -2.14 -3.76
CA PRO A 167 -16.72 -1.41 -4.51
C PRO A 167 -16.14 -2.28 -5.63
N TYR A 168 -15.45 -1.65 -6.58
CA TYR A 168 -14.65 -2.36 -7.58
C TYR A 168 -13.52 -3.19 -6.93
N SER A 169 -12.89 -4.09 -7.70
CA SER A 169 -11.78 -4.94 -7.26
C SER A 169 -10.59 -4.15 -6.72
N ASN A 170 -9.69 -4.82 -6.00
CA ASN A 170 -8.48 -4.19 -5.46
C ASN A 170 -7.53 -3.65 -6.55
N ASP A 171 -7.65 -4.15 -7.76
CA ASP A 171 -6.77 -3.81 -8.88
C ASP A 171 -7.34 -2.73 -9.80
N TYR A 172 -8.55 -2.22 -9.50
CA TYR A 172 -9.27 -1.28 -10.36
C TYR A 172 -8.49 0.02 -10.66
N PHE A 173 -7.71 0.52 -9.70
CA PHE A 173 -6.89 1.72 -9.85
C PHE A 173 -5.37 1.41 -9.90
N LYS A 174 -4.97 0.19 -10.27
CA LYS A 174 -3.56 -0.18 -10.48
C LYS A 174 -3.07 0.11 -11.89
#